data_5d1c161ddcb080550420381d69983098
#
_entry.id   5d1c161ddcb080550420381d69983098
#
_cell.length_a   1.000
_cell.length_b   1.000
_cell.length_c   1.000
_cell.angle_alpha   90.00
_cell.angle_beta   90.00
_cell.angle_gamma   90.00
#
_symmetry.space_group_name_H-M   'P 1'
#
loop_
_entity.id
_entity.type
_entity.pdbx_description
1 polymer ?
#
loop_
_entity_poly.entity_id
_entity_poly.type
_entity_poly.pdbx_seq_one_letter_code
_entity_poly.pdbx_strand_id
1 'polypeptide(L)'
;MYRKISPDLVVATNRGGAFSIGAIVLMSYLAFVETWAFVGSGDVREKIDVELGLSPARINIDIEFPKLNCDDATVELWRGKSRAATHRLERTLRVRRFDDATKRSQPYRKIVDGQKADTSDMPGCKLQGFIAYEHTSPGTVAISAPAGSDLSHHVVDFTFGMPLSRSQRAGLRSLPERYAKTEAPTLQRARYLSPSADKVFHHFVHVVPTKYQLSNRRGFTAFQLLHQNHLSHQETEGETVVTRFGFDISPMTALVSNRSSKRWYDYITSLLSILGGAFTVVSLLERFAGALA
;
A
#
# COMPACT_ATOMS: atom_id res chain seq x y z
N MET A 1 7.15 48.55 40.80
CA MET A 1 6.28 49.70 41.01
C MET A 1 5.65 50.12 39.70
N TYR A 2 4.40 49.74 39.45
CA TYR A 2 3.67 50.17 38.26
C TYR A 2 3.20 51.59 38.46
N ARG A 3 3.74 52.56 37.70
CA ARG A 3 3.23 53.90 37.65
C ARG A 3 1.86 53.91 36.97
N LYS A 4 0.78 54.10 37.71
CA LYS A 4 -0.54 54.33 37.15
C LYS A 4 -0.47 55.67 36.36
N ILE A 5 -0.51 55.54 35.02
CA ILE A 5 -0.67 56.69 34.14
C ILE A 5 -2.05 57.24 34.39
N SER A 6 -2.17 58.52 34.68
CA SER A 6 -3.48 59.20 34.92
C SER A 6 -4.31 59.12 33.63
N PRO A 7 -5.63 58.87 33.70
CA PRO A 7 -6.51 58.69 32.52
C PRO A 7 -6.53 59.94 31.60
N ASP A 8 -6.16 61.11 32.10
CA ASP A 8 -6.14 62.37 31.34
C ASP A 8 -4.98 62.48 30.33
N LEU A 9 -4.04 61.55 30.34
CA LEU A 9 -2.91 61.50 29.41
C LEU A 9 -3.12 60.55 28.24
N VAL A 10 -4.25 59.84 28.15
CA VAL A 10 -4.58 58.94 27.04
C VAL A 10 -5.41 59.70 26.01
N VAL A 11 -4.76 60.30 25.03
CA VAL A 11 -5.45 60.91 23.90
C VAL A 11 -5.83 59.83 22.92
N ALA A 12 -7.11 59.56 22.84
CA ALA A 12 -7.64 58.67 21.85
C ALA A 12 -7.53 59.23 20.44
N THR A 13 -6.61 58.79 19.64
CA THR A 13 -6.47 59.21 18.24
C THR A 13 -7.29 58.35 17.33
N ASN A 14 -7.96 58.88 16.31
CA ASN A 14 -8.71 58.14 15.32
C ASN A 14 -7.82 57.09 14.62
N ARG A 15 -6.53 57.34 14.46
CA ARG A 15 -5.55 56.41 13.92
C ARG A 15 -5.32 55.21 14.83
N GLY A 16 -5.12 55.41 16.13
CA GLY A 16 -4.96 54.31 17.11
C GLY A 16 -6.20 53.43 17.19
N GLY A 17 -7.40 54.07 17.12
CA GLY A 17 -8.67 53.31 17.04
C GLY A 17 -8.76 52.40 15.80
N ALA A 18 -8.34 52.87 14.62
CA ALA A 18 -8.35 52.11 13.41
C ALA A 18 -7.36 50.93 13.46
N PHE A 19 -6.14 51.12 14.01
CA PHE A 19 -5.16 50.06 14.23
C PHE A 19 -5.69 48.98 15.20
N SER A 20 -6.34 49.39 16.29
CA SER A 20 -6.92 48.47 17.28
C SER A 20 -8.03 47.61 16.67
N ILE A 21 -8.93 48.24 15.91
CA ILE A 21 -10.01 47.51 15.20
C ILE A 21 -9.40 46.52 14.17
N GLY A 22 -8.43 46.97 13.36
CA GLY A 22 -7.72 46.16 12.42
C GLY A 22 -7.02 44.96 13.07
N ALA A 23 -6.38 45.19 14.23
CA ALA A 23 -5.76 44.13 15.02
C ALA A 23 -6.77 43.07 15.51
N ILE A 24 -7.92 43.53 16.03
CA ILE A 24 -8.98 42.62 16.51
C ILE A 24 -9.52 41.75 15.34
N VAL A 25 -9.78 42.37 14.20
CA VAL A 25 -10.27 41.68 13.01
C VAL A 25 -9.25 40.63 12.52
N LEU A 26 -7.96 41.03 12.44
CA LEU A 26 -6.89 40.15 12.04
C LEU A 26 -6.73 38.93 13.00
N MET A 27 -6.69 39.21 14.30
CA MET A 27 -6.56 38.16 15.33
C MET A 27 -7.77 37.22 15.32
N SER A 28 -8.98 37.75 15.16
CA SER A 28 -10.19 36.93 15.06
C SER A 28 -10.18 36.04 13.83
N TYR A 29 -9.73 36.57 12.70
CA TYR A 29 -9.57 35.81 11.47
C TYR A 29 -8.54 34.67 11.62
N LEU A 30 -7.36 34.96 12.16
CA LEU A 30 -6.30 33.97 12.38
C LEU A 30 -6.75 32.90 13.38
N ALA A 31 -7.43 33.26 14.47
CA ALA A 31 -8.00 32.33 15.42
C ALA A 31 -9.06 31.42 14.77
N PHE A 32 -9.91 31.98 13.91
CA PHE A 32 -10.91 31.20 13.18
C PHE A 32 -10.26 30.22 12.23
N VAL A 33 -9.26 30.63 11.43
CA VAL A 33 -8.54 29.76 10.49
C VAL A 33 -7.83 28.62 11.24
N GLU A 34 -7.16 28.91 12.37
CA GLU A 34 -6.48 27.87 13.17
C GLU A 34 -7.47 26.89 13.80
N THR A 35 -8.60 27.43 14.31
CA THR A 35 -9.67 26.57 14.85
C THR A 35 -10.29 25.67 13.76
N TRP A 36 -10.55 26.24 12.59
CA TRP A 36 -11.05 25.48 11.43
C TRP A 36 -10.08 24.41 11.00
N ALA A 37 -8.79 24.73 10.93
CA ALA A 37 -7.73 23.78 10.64
C ALA A 37 -7.63 22.67 11.70
N PHE A 38 -7.83 22.99 12.98
CA PHE A 38 -7.83 22.01 14.07
C PHE A 38 -9.03 21.04 13.98
N VAL A 39 -10.23 21.56 13.73
CA VAL A 39 -11.46 20.76 13.63
C VAL A 39 -11.49 19.95 12.32
N GLY A 40 -11.02 20.54 11.21
CA GLY A 40 -11.05 19.92 9.88
C GLY A 40 -9.86 19.02 9.58
N SER A 41 -8.79 19.04 10.35
CA SER A 41 -7.57 18.31 10.06
C SER A 41 -7.64 16.82 10.44
N GLY A 42 -8.32 16.04 9.59
CA GLY A 42 -8.02 14.62 9.45
C GLY A 42 -6.75 14.42 8.62
N ASP A 43 -5.62 14.98 9.05
CA ASP A 43 -4.37 14.86 8.30
C ASP A 43 -3.85 13.43 8.34
N VAL A 44 -3.73 12.82 7.17
CA VAL A 44 -3.19 11.46 7.04
C VAL A 44 -1.68 11.55 7.18
N ARG A 45 -1.16 10.98 8.26
CA ARG A 45 0.29 10.92 8.52
C ARG A 45 0.81 9.53 8.29
N GLU A 46 1.90 9.46 7.56
CA GLU A 46 2.72 8.28 7.43
C GLU A 46 3.93 8.40 8.36
N LYS A 47 4.15 7.37 9.14
CA LYS A 47 5.33 7.21 9.98
C LYS A 47 5.97 5.87 9.64
N ILE A 48 7.26 5.87 9.44
CA ILE A 48 8.02 4.62 9.30
C ILE A 48 8.40 4.18 10.71
N ASP A 49 7.98 2.98 11.07
CA ASP A 49 8.32 2.35 12.34
C ASP A 49 9.18 1.12 12.05
N VAL A 50 10.28 1.00 12.79
CA VAL A 50 11.17 -0.17 12.68
C VAL A 50 10.63 -1.23 13.64
N GLU A 51 9.53 -1.85 13.28
CA GLU A 51 9.11 -3.08 13.95
C GLU A 51 9.72 -4.29 13.24
N LEU A 52 10.27 -5.21 14.01
CA LEU A 52 10.79 -6.48 13.50
C LEU A 52 9.71 -7.21 12.71
N GLY A 53 9.89 -7.20 11.41
CA GLY A 53 9.24 -7.93 10.35
C GLY A 53 7.87 -8.56 10.61
N LEU A 54 6.83 -7.89 10.16
CA LEU A 54 5.51 -8.51 10.07
C LEU A 54 5.50 -9.51 8.91
N SER A 55 5.46 -10.80 9.25
CA SER A 55 5.24 -11.85 8.26
C SER A 55 3.84 -11.71 7.64
N PRO A 56 3.70 -11.86 6.31
CA PRO A 56 2.40 -11.85 5.66
C PRO A 56 1.50 -13.03 6.02
N ALA A 57 2.01 -14.05 6.71
CA ALA A 57 1.37 -15.31 7.03
C ALA A 57 0.95 -16.13 5.79
N ARG A 58 0.57 -15.47 4.68
CA ARG A 58 0.20 -16.15 3.44
C ARG A 58 0.36 -15.26 2.20
N ILE A 59 0.57 -15.91 1.06
CA ILE A 59 0.61 -15.32 -0.27
C ILE A 59 -0.61 -15.85 -1.01
N ASN A 60 -1.51 -14.99 -1.45
CA ASN A 60 -2.66 -15.38 -2.27
C ASN A 60 -2.25 -15.36 -3.74
N ILE A 61 -2.62 -16.38 -4.48
CA ILE A 61 -2.23 -16.58 -5.87
C ILE A 61 -3.47 -16.94 -6.68
N ASP A 62 -3.69 -16.24 -7.77
CA ASP A 62 -4.64 -16.59 -8.83
C ASP A 62 -4.01 -16.22 -10.16
N ILE A 63 -3.43 -17.21 -10.86
CA ILE A 63 -2.69 -17.05 -12.11
C ILE A 63 -3.24 -18.00 -13.13
N GLU A 64 -3.50 -17.51 -14.34
CA GLU A 64 -4.02 -18.23 -15.47
C GLU A 64 -2.93 -18.36 -16.54
N PHE A 65 -2.67 -19.57 -16.98
CA PHE A 65 -1.77 -19.92 -18.08
C PHE A 65 -2.61 -20.46 -19.25
N PRO A 66 -2.93 -19.65 -20.26
CA PRO A 66 -3.86 -20.05 -21.32
C PRO A 66 -3.38 -21.19 -22.20
N LYS A 67 -2.06 -21.37 -22.33
CA LYS A 67 -1.44 -22.34 -23.24
C LYS A 67 -0.64 -23.43 -22.54
N LEU A 68 -0.64 -23.45 -21.21
CA LEU A 68 0.09 -24.43 -20.42
C LEU A 68 -0.84 -25.53 -19.96
N ASN A 69 -0.51 -26.80 -20.29
CA ASN A 69 -1.24 -27.93 -19.75
C ASN A 69 -0.95 -28.10 -18.24
N CYS A 70 -1.99 -28.41 -17.48
CA CYS A 70 -1.86 -28.59 -16.03
C CYS A 70 -0.99 -29.79 -15.63
N ASP A 71 -0.89 -30.81 -16.49
CA ASP A 71 -0.03 -31.95 -16.25
C ASP A 71 1.46 -31.61 -16.27
N ASP A 72 1.81 -30.59 -17.05
CA ASP A 72 3.18 -30.12 -17.26
C ASP A 72 3.59 -29.04 -16.25
N ALA A 73 2.64 -28.47 -15.51
CA ALA A 73 2.87 -27.37 -14.58
C ALA A 73 3.38 -27.86 -13.22
N THR A 74 4.56 -27.41 -12.83
CA THR A 74 5.12 -27.66 -11.49
C THR A 74 5.29 -26.35 -10.74
N VAL A 75 4.80 -26.29 -9.49
CA VAL A 75 4.90 -25.09 -8.64
C VAL A 75 5.83 -25.38 -7.48
N GLU A 76 6.80 -24.51 -7.29
CA GLU A 76 7.79 -24.61 -6.23
C GLU A 76 7.89 -23.31 -5.46
N LEU A 77 8.06 -23.42 -4.15
CA LEU A 77 8.39 -22.29 -3.29
C LEU A 77 9.85 -22.38 -2.87
N TRP A 78 10.61 -21.36 -3.18
CA TRP A 78 11.99 -21.20 -2.78
C TRP A 78 12.11 -20.14 -1.70
N ARG A 79 12.91 -20.41 -0.70
CA ARG A 79 13.26 -19.49 0.38
C ARG A 79 14.78 -19.31 0.41
N GLY A 80 15.24 -18.17 -0.10
CA GLY A 80 16.67 -18.00 -0.39
C GLY A 80 17.16 -19.10 -1.35
N LYS A 81 18.17 -19.87 -0.95
CA LYS A 81 18.72 -20.98 -1.74
C LYS A 81 18.07 -22.34 -1.44
N SER A 82 17.18 -22.42 -0.46
CA SER A 82 16.56 -23.69 -0.06
C SER A 82 15.16 -23.83 -0.64
N ARG A 83 14.87 -25.00 -1.22
CA ARG A 83 13.53 -25.36 -1.68
C ARG A 83 12.66 -25.67 -0.46
N ALA A 84 11.54 -25.00 -0.32
CA ALA A 84 10.57 -25.34 0.71
C ALA A 84 9.84 -26.64 0.30
N ALA A 85 9.51 -27.48 1.29
CA ALA A 85 8.86 -28.76 1.01
C ALA A 85 7.57 -28.57 0.20
N THR A 86 7.51 -29.16 -0.99
CA THR A 86 6.42 -29.11 -1.97
C THR A 86 5.10 -29.62 -1.39
N HIS A 87 5.16 -30.51 -0.41
CA HIS A 87 4.00 -31.16 0.19
C HIS A 87 3.00 -30.20 0.89
N ARG A 88 3.42 -29.00 1.27
CA ARG A 88 2.50 -27.98 1.84
C ARG A 88 1.75 -27.20 0.76
N LEU A 89 2.29 -27.08 -0.43
CA LEU A 89 1.71 -26.33 -1.53
C LEU A 89 0.47 -27.02 -2.09
N GLU A 90 0.50 -28.35 -2.23
CA GLU A 90 -0.59 -29.14 -2.77
C GLU A 90 -1.90 -29.07 -1.97
N ARG A 91 -1.83 -28.77 -0.67
CA ARG A 91 -3.03 -28.68 0.20
C ARG A 91 -3.79 -27.36 0.05
N THR A 92 -3.11 -26.29 -0.29
CA THR A 92 -3.67 -24.93 -0.27
C THR A 92 -3.79 -24.32 -1.67
N LEU A 93 -3.03 -24.84 -2.64
CA LEU A 93 -3.07 -24.43 -4.02
C LEU A 93 -3.96 -25.41 -4.82
N ARG A 94 -4.98 -24.86 -5.46
CA ARG A 94 -5.90 -25.62 -6.33
C ARG A 94 -5.48 -25.41 -7.77
N VAL A 95 -5.19 -26.49 -8.45
CA VAL A 95 -4.94 -26.50 -9.89
C VAL A 95 -6.27 -26.75 -10.60
N ARG A 96 -6.56 -25.98 -11.64
CA ARG A 96 -7.79 -26.08 -12.43
C ARG A 96 -7.46 -26.00 -13.91
N ARG A 97 -8.10 -26.82 -14.74
CA ARG A 97 -8.08 -26.61 -16.18
C ARG A 97 -8.84 -25.36 -16.53
N PHE A 98 -8.35 -24.62 -17.50
CA PHE A 98 -8.87 -23.31 -17.85
C PHE A 98 -8.93 -23.11 -19.37
N ASP A 99 -10.01 -22.52 -19.84
CA ASP A 99 -10.16 -22.08 -21.23
C ASP A 99 -10.30 -20.55 -21.26
N ASP A 100 -9.33 -19.88 -21.86
CA ASP A 100 -9.29 -18.41 -21.93
C ASP A 100 -10.41 -17.84 -22.81
N ALA A 101 -10.84 -18.58 -23.84
CA ALA A 101 -11.89 -18.14 -24.76
C ALA A 101 -13.27 -18.13 -24.09
N THR A 102 -13.62 -19.20 -23.37
CA THR A 102 -14.92 -19.32 -22.70
C THR A 102 -14.89 -18.87 -21.23
N LYS A 103 -13.71 -18.56 -20.67
CA LYS A 103 -13.50 -18.26 -19.25
C LYS A 103 -13.99 -19.37 -18.30
N ARG A 104 -14.16 -20.57 -18.80
CA ARG A 104 -14.56 -21.75 -18.01
C ARG A 104 -13.35 -22.33 -17.30
N SER A 105 -13.56 -22.84 -16.11
CA SER A 105 -12.54 -23.55 -15.36
C SER A 105 -13.13 -24.76 -14.66
N GLN A 106 -12.42 -25.91 -14.75
CA GLN A 106 -12.79 -27.15 -14.09
C GLN A 106 -11.69 -27.60 -13.12
N PRO A 107 -12.03 -28.28 -12.00
CA PRO A 107 -11.02 -28.84 -11.11
C PRO A 107 -10.15 -29.84 -11.89
N TYR A 108 -8.84 -29.63 -11.81
CA TYR A 108 -7.88 -30.59 -12.34
C TYR A 108 -7.70 -31.76 -11.34
N ARG A 109 -7.78 -32.96 -11.84
CA ARG A 109 -7.40 -34.18 -11.11
C ARG A 109 -6.22 -34.81 -11.83
N LYS A 110 -5.10 -34.93 -11.13
CA LYS A 110 -3.93 -35.66 -11.67
C LYS A 110 -4.33 -37.10 -12.01
N ILE A 111 -4.02 -37.52 -13.20
CA ILE A 111 -4.27 -38.88 -13.63
C ILE A 111 -3.32 -39.81 -12.86
N VAL A 112 -3.88 -40.72 -12.07
CA VAL A 112 -3.12 -41.84 -11.49
C VAL A 112 -3.24 -43.00 -12.44
N ASP A 113 -2.14 -43.73 -12.69
CA ASP A 113 -2.06 -44.82 -13.65
C ASP A 113 -3.31 -45.71 -13.65
N GLY A 114 -3.94 -45.87 -14.83
CA GLY A 114 -5.12 -46.70 -15.07
C GLY A 114 -6.47 -45.96 -15.10
N GLN A 115 -6.56 -44.66 -14.86
CA GLN A 115 -7.78 -43.88 -15.09
C GLN A 115 -7.82 -43.25 -16.49
N LYS A 116 -9.01 -43.29 -17.12
CA LYS A 116 -9.24 -42.57 -18.39
C LYS A 116 -8.85 -41.10 -18.23
N ALA A 117 -8.00 -40.65 -19.15
CA ALA A 117 -7.69 -39.23 -19.27
C ALA A 117 -8.99 -38.40 -19.33
N ASP A 118 -9.10 -37.41 -18.48
CA ASP A 118 -10.20 -36.44 -18.54
C ASP A 118 -10.01 -35.62 -19.81
N THR A 119 -10.72 -35.98 -20.87
CA THR A 119 -10.67 -35.37 -22.21
C THR A 119 -11.39 -34.04 -22.26
N SER A 120 -11.18 -33.14 -21.28
CA SER A 120 -11.70 -31.81 -21.40
C SER A 120 -10.84 -31.01 -22.39
N ASP A 121 -11.46 -30.43 -23.42
CA ASP A 121 -10.85 -29.56 -24.45
C ASP A 121 -10.29 -28.23 -23.91
N MET A 122 -9.96 -28.15 -22.63
CA MET A 122 -9.44 -26.93 -21.99
C MET A 122 -7.91 -26.93 -22.00
N PRO A 123 -7.28 -26.13 -22.87
CA PRO A 123 -5.83 -26.17 -23.09
C PRO A 123 -5.02 -25.51 -21.97
N GLY A 124 -5.64 -24.66 -21.15
CA GLY A 124 -4.96 -23.85 -20.15
C GLY A 124 -5.00 -24.39 -18.74
N CYS A 125 -4.10 -23.89 -17.89
CA CYS A 125 -4.01 -24.20 -16.48
C CYS A 125 -4.18 -22.96 -15.63
N LYS A 126 -5.02 -23.05 -14.59
CA LYS A 126 -5.24 -22.00 -13.59
C LYS A 126 -4.76 -22.46 -12.22
N LEU A 127 -3.90 -21.68 -11.63
CA LEU A 127 -3.39 -21.88 -10.27
C LEU A 127 -4.10 -20.92 -9.32
N GLN A 128 -4.91 -21.43 -8.41
CA GLN A 128 -5.70 -20.63 -7.49
C GLN A 128 -5.56 -21.13 -6.06
N GLY A 129 -5.31 -20.22 -5.11
CA GLY A 129 -5.25 -20.57 -3.71
C GLY A 129 -4.35 -19.67 -2.90
N PHE A 130 -3.71 -20.23 -1.91
CA PHE A 130 -2.73 -19.51 -1.11
C PHE A 130 -1.57 -20.40 -0.70
N ILE A 131 -0.42 -19.77 -0.49
CA ILE A 131 0.78 -20.41 0.05
C ILE A 131 1.02 -19.83 1.44
N ALA A 132 1.14 -20.69 2.46
CA ALA A 132 1.51 -20.25 3.79
C ALA A 132 2.96 -19.79 3.79
N TYR A 133 3.21 -18.55 4.25
CA TYR A 133 4.52 -17.93 4.31
C TYR A 133 4.69 -17.13 5.58
N GLU A 134 5.24 -17.78 6.61
CA GLU A 134 5.39 -17.22 7.96
C GLU A 134 6.76 -16.56 8.19
N HIS A 135 7.50 -16.30 7.11
CA HIS A 135 8.84 -15.75 7.17
C HIS A 135 8.86 -14.30 6.68
N THR A 136 9.86 -13.56 7.13
CA THR A 136 10.16 -12.20 6.67
C THR A 136 11.31 -12.16 5.65
N SER A 137 11.90 -13.33 5.37
CA SER A 137 12.97 -13.45 4.37
C SER A 137 12.43 -13.38 2.94
N PRO A 138 13.26 -13.00 1.97
CA PRO A 138 12.90 -13.08 0.56
C PRO A 138 12.52 -14.50 0.14
N GLY A 139 11.59 -14.60 -0.80
CA GLY A 139 11.18 -15.87 -1.37
C GLY A 139 10.88 -15.77 -2.86
N THR A 140 10.70 -16.93 -3.47
CA THR A 140 10.34 -17.03 -4.90
C THR A 140 9.34 -18.16 -5.10
N VAL A 141 8.23 -17.87 -5.74
CA VAL A 141 7.33 -18.87 -6.29
C VAL A 141 7.78 -19.11 -7.73
N ALA A 142 8.27 -20.30 -8.01
CA ALA A 142 8.70 -20.73 -9.33
C ALA A 142 7.62 -21.64 -9.95
N ILE A 143 7.26 -21.36 -11.19
CA ILE A 143 6.34 -22.18 -11.97
C ILE A 143 7.12 -22.68 -13.18
N SER A 144 7.34 -23.97 -13.25
CA SER A 144 8.13 -24.62 -14.27
C SER A 144 7.29 -25.54 -15.15
N ALA A 145 7.70 -25.67 -16.41
CA ALA A 145 7.12 -26.54 -17.41
C ALA A 145 8.23 -27.12 -18.29
N PRO A 146 7.98 -28.19 -19.07
CA PRO A 146 8.93 -28.74 -20.03
C PRO A 146 9.41 -27.70 -21.04
N ALA A 147 10.63 -27.88 -21.56
CA ALA A 147 11.19 -27.00 -22.58
C ALA A 147 10.24 -26.91 -23.80
N GLY A 148 10.13 -25.68 -24.35
CA GLY A 148 9.21 -25.39 -25.45
C GLY A 148 7.78 -25.05 -25.05
N SER A 149 7.43 -25.13 -23.76
CA SER A 149 6.13 -24.67 -23.26
C SER A 149 6.00 -23.16 -23.28
N ASP A 150 4.82 -22.66 -23.63
CA ASP A 150 4.51 -21.22 -23.58
C ASP A 150 4.02 -20.83 -22.17
N LEU A 151 4.86 -20.12 -21.42
CA LEU A 151 4.54 -19.61 -20.09
C LEU A 151 3.91 -18.21 -20.11
N SER A 152 3.26 -17.83 -21.20
CA SER A 152 2.39 -16.66 -21.22
C SER A 152 1.30 -16.79 -20.16
N HIS A 153 1.08 -15.75 -19.36
CA HIS A 153 0.16 -15.85 -18.24
C HIS A 153 -0.61 -14.55 -17.98
N HIS A 154 -1.72 -14.71 -17.28
CA HIS A 154 -2.54 -13.62 -16.76
C HIS A 154 -2.57 -13.72 -15.23
N VAL A 155 -2.09 -12.70 -14.56
CA VAL A 155 -2.15 -12.62 -13.10
C VAL A 155 -3.46 -11.97 -12.70
N VAL A 156 -4.39 -12.78 -12.21
CA VAL A 156 -5.69 -12.30 -11.72
C VAL A 156 -5.54 -11.68 -10.34
N ASP A 157 -4.84 -12.38 -9.43
CA ASP A 157 -4.54 -11.89 -8.08
C ASP A 157 -3.19 -12.42 -7.59
N PHE A 158 -2.41 -11.53 -7.02
CA PHE A 158 -1.16 -11.87 -6.34
C PHE A 158 -0.98 -10.89 -5.17
N THR A 159 -1.44 -11.30 -4.00
CA THR A 159 -1.50 -10.44 -2.80
C THR A 159 -0.93 -11.14 -1.59
N PHE A 160 -0.57 -10.34 -0.59
CA PHE A 160 0.04 -10.80 0.65
C PHE A 160 -0.89 -10.56 1.82
N GLY A 161 -0.84 -11.50 2.79
CA GLY A 161 -1.62 -11.41 4.02
C GLY A 161 -3.06 -11.89 3.89
N MET A 162 -3.82 -11.68 4.95
CA MET A 162 -5.23 -12.08 5.00
C MET A 162 -6.09 -11.17 4.12
N PRO A 163 -7.11 -11.68 3.44
CA PRO A 163 -8.00 -10.86 2.63
C PRO A 163 -8.72 -9.82 3.49
N LEU A 164 -8.68 -8.59 3.03
CA LEU A 164 -9.29 -7.47 3.74
C LEU A 164 -10.82 -7.59 3.77
N SER A 165 -11.42 -7.30 4.92
CA SER A 165 -12.86 -7.22 5.08
C SER A 165 -13.45 -6.05 4.28
N ARG A 166 -14.77 -6.04 4.05
CA ARG A 166 -15.45 -4.93 3.36
C ARG A 166 -15.23 -3.59 4.07
N SER A 167 -15.24 -3.61 5.40
CA SER A 167 -15.04 -2.40 6.21
C SER A 167 -13.60 -1.86 6.12
N GLN A 168 -12.60 -2.74 6.06
CA GLN A 168 -11.19 -2.38 5.90
C GLN A 168 -10.95 -1.80 4.50
N ARG A 169 -11.49 -2.42 3.44
CA ARG A 169 -11.43 -1.90 2.07
C ARG A 169 -12.11 -0.53 1.93
N ALA A 170 -13.27 -0.33 2.56
CA ALA A 170 -13.93 0.98 2.59
C ALA A 170 -13.08 2.03 3.32
N GLY A 171 -12.38 1.63 4.39
CA GLY A 171 -11.43 2.49 5.08
C GLY A 171 -10.24 2.90 4.22
N LEU A 172 -9.66 1.96 3.44
CA LEU A 172 -8.58 2.28 2.51
C LEU A 172 -9.01 3.24 1.41
N ARG A 173 -10.22 3.06 0.85
CA ARG A 173 -10.74 3.96 -0.19
C ARG A 173 -10.98 5.40 0.28
N SER A 174 -11.11 5.63 1.59
CA SER A 174 -11.23 6.98 2.16
C SER A 174 -9.87 7.68 2.32
N LEU A 175 -8.76 6.98 2.11
CA LEU A 175 -7.42 7.53 2.16
C LEU A 175 -6.99 8.06 0.78
N PRO A 176 -6.08 9.06 0.74
CA PRO A 176 -5.42 9.42 -0.50
C PRO A 176 -4.76 8.20 -1.16
N GLU A 177 -4.81 8.14 -2.50
CA GLU A 177 -4.34 6.99 -3.29
C GLU A 177 -2.92 6.55 -2.94
N ARG A 178 -2.03 7.50 -2.65
CA ARG A 178 -0.64 7.22 -2.26
C ARG A 178 -0.50 6.30 -1.03
N TYR A 179 -1.50 6.27 -0.14
CA TYR A 179 -1.52 5.45 1.08
C TYR A 179 -2.33 4.17 0.94
N ALA A 180 -3.12 4.04 -0.12
CA ALA A 180 -4.04 2.93 -0.33
C ALA A 180 -3.51 1.84 -1.29
N LYS A 181 -2.22 1.87 -1.66
CA LYS A 181 -1.60 0.98 -2.65
C LYS A 181 -1.42 -0.45 -2.13
N THR A 182 -2.50 -1.13 -1.81
CA THR A 182 -2.48 -2.55 -1.41
C THR A 182 -2.49 -3.51 -2.59
N GLU A 183 -2.69 -3.00 -3.80
CA GLU A 183 -2.66 -3.73 -5.06
C GLU A 183 -1.53 -3.18 -5.93
N ALA A 184 -0.85 -4.04 -6.67
CA ALA A 184 0.11 -3.65 -7.70
C ALA A 184 -0.60 -3.69 -9.06
N PRO A 185 -1.10 -2.58 -9.59
CA PRO A 185 -1.88 -2.56 -10.84
C PRO A 185 -1.06 -3.02 -12.04
N THR A 186 0.25 -2.94 -11.96
CA THR A 186 1.18 -3.46 -12.97
C THR A 186 1.31 -4.98 -12.93
N LEU A 187 0.94 -5.66 -11.84
CA LEU A 187 0.97 -7.11 -11.70
C LEU A 187 -0.43 -7.70 -11.84
N GLN A 188 -1.36 -7.18 -11.05
CA GLN A 188 -2.72 -7.70 -10.96
C GLN A 188 -3.54 -7.32 -12.18
N ARG A 189 -4.33 -8.27 -12.69
CA ARG A 189 -5.13 -8.14 -13.91
C ARG A 189 -4.32 -7.85 -15.18
N ALA A 190 -3.00 -8.04 -15.11
CA ALA A 190 -2.09 -7.85 -16.23
C ALA A 190 -1.86 -9.18 -16.98
N ARG A 191 -1.73 -9.08 -18.29
CA ARG A 191 -1.40 -10.20 -19.18
C ARG A 191 0.03 -10.07 -19.65
N TYR A 192 0.78 -11.14 -19.53
CA TYR A 192 2.17 -11.25 -19.94
C TYR A 192 2.27 -12.28 -21.05
N LEU A 193 2.40 -11.78 -22.27
CA LEU A 193 2.49 -12.62 -23.47
C LEU A 193 3.95 -12.76 -23.86
N SER A 194 4.48 -13.96 -23.77
CA SER A 194 5.82 -14.25 -24.23
C SER A 194 5.90 -14.21 -25.77
N PRO A 195 6.84 -13.49 -26.35
CA PRO A 195 6.98 -13.42 -27.79
C PRO A 195 7.50 -14.72 -28.43
N SER A 196 8.13 -15.60 -27.63
CA SER A 196 8.63 -16.91 -28.03
C SER A 196 8.71 -17.85 -26.82
N ALA A 197 8.74 -19.15 -27.05
CA ALA A 197 8.75 -20.17 -25.97
C ALA A 197 10.03 -20.15 -25.12
N ASP A 198 11.11 -19.56 -25.63
CA ASP A 198 12.38 -19.39 -24.93
C ASP A 198 12.46 -18.12 -24.08
N LYS A 199 11.43 -17.25 -24.15
CA LYS A 199 11.35 -16.02 -23.36
C LYS A 199 10.31 -16.13 -22.28
N VAL A 200 10.71 -15.79 -21.05
CA VAL A 200 9.84 -15.85 -19.87
C VAL A 200 9.87 -14.54 -19.11
N PHE A 201 8.74 -14.20 -18.51
CA PHE A 201 8.66 -13.08 -17.59
C PHE A 201 9.07 -13.53 -16.19
N HIS A 202 9.97 -12.75 -15.59
CA HIS A 202 10.26 -12.80 -14.17
C HIS A 202 9.64 -11.59 -13.49
N HIS A 203 8.93 -11.83 -12.41
CA HIS A 203 8.29 -10.81 -11.61
C HIS A 203 9.06 -10.65 -10.32
N PHE A 204 9.24 -9.41 -9.90
CA PHE A 204 9.80 -9.08 -8.60
C PHE A 204 8.83 -8.15 -7.88
N VAL A 205 8.45 -8.53 -6.65
CA VAL A 205 7.48 -7.80 -5.83
C VAL A 205 8.15 -7.39 -4.53
N HIS A 206 8.31 -6.08 -4.34
CA HIS A 206 8.71 -5.55 -3.04
C HIS A 206 7.46 -5.32 -2.19
N VAL A 207 7.45 -5.93 -0.99
CA VAL A 207 6.29 -6.00 -0.10
C VAL A 207 6.56 -5.16 1.13
N VAL A 208 5.77 -4.11 1.36
CA VAL A 208 5.90 -3.23 2.53
C VAL A 208 4.72 -3.48 3.47
N PRO A 209 4.97 -4.06 4.67
CA PRO A 209 3.95 -4.17 5.69
C PRO A 209 3.48 -2.78 6.12
N THR A 210 2.17 -2.56 6.12
CA THR A 210 1.59 -1.26 6.48
C THR A 210 0.48 -1.45 7.51
N LYS A 211 0.63 -0.79 8.65
CA LYS A 211 -0.39 -0.71 9.70
C LYS A 211 -1.27 0.50 9.47
N TYR A 212 -2.56 0.29 9.36
CA TYR A 212 -3.55 1.34 9.19
C TYR A 212 -4.28 1.59 10.51
N GLN A 213 -4.16 2.80 11.05
CA GLN A 213 -4.90 3.27 12.22
C GLN A 213 -5.89 4.35 11.80
N LEU A 214 -7.10 3.94 11.46
CA LEU A 214 -8.16 4.84 11.05
C LEU A 214 -8.96 5.31 12.27
N SER A 215 -9.27 6.62 12.31
CA SER A 215 -9.79 7.36 13.48
C SER A 215 -10.94 6.68 14.25
N ASN A 216 -11.74 5.84 13.59
CA ASN A 216 -12.96 5.27 14.19
C ASN A 216 -13.00 3.73 14.12
N ARG A 217 -11.89 3.05 13.84
CA ARG A 217 -11.86 1.60 13.63
C ARG A 217 -10.64 0.98 14.29
N ARG A 218 -10.75 -0.30 14.65
CA ARG A 218 -9.59 -1.09 15.06
C ARG A 218 -8.55 -1.08 13.95
N GLY A 219 -7.30 -0.83 14.30
CA GLY A 219 -6.19 -0.90 13.35
C GLY A 219 -6.11 -2.26 12.69
N PHE A 220 -5.64 -2.29 11.46
CA PHE A 220 -5.40 -3.52 10.71
C PHE A 220 -4.10 -3.40 9.92
N THR A 221 -3.52 -4.54 9.56
CA THR A 221 -2.32 -4.61 8.73
C THR A 221 -2.72 -5.01 7.32
N ALA A 222 -2.15 -4.32 6.33
CA ALA A 222 -2.19 -4.69 4.93
C ALA A 222 -0.79 -4.55 4.33
N PHE A 223 -0.59 -5.08 3.14
CA PHE A 223 0.71 -5.08 2.48
C PHE A 223 0.63 -4.21 1.23
N GLN A 224 1.50 -3.21 1.14
CA GLN A 224 1.67 -2.42 -0.07
C GLN A 224 2.66 -3.13 -0.98
N LEU A 225 2.36 -3.13 -2.28
CA LEU A 225 3.12 -3.86 -3.27
C LEU A 225 3.74 -2.90 -4.29
N LEU A 226 5.03 -3.07 -4.52
CA LEU A 226 5.73 -2.46 -5.66
C LEU A 226 6.21 -3.58 -6.57
N HIS A 227 5.76 -3.58 -7.82
CA HIS A 227 6.04 -4.63 -8.79
C HIS A 227 6.94 -4.14 -9.91
N GLN A 228 7.90 -4.98 -10.26
CA GLN A 228 8.74 -4.87 -11.44
C GLN A 228 8.73 -6.19 -12.20
N ASN A 229 8.81 -6.16 -13.51
CA ASN A 229 8.96 -7.35 -14.33
C ASN A 229 10.19 -7.24 -15.23
N HIS A 230 10.71 -8.38 -15.59
CA HIS A 230 11.81 -8.51 -16.51
C HIS A 230 11.53 -9.67 -17.46
N LEU A 231 11.69 -9.43 -18.76
CA LEU A 231 11.66 -10.46 -19.80
C LEU A 231 13.08 -10.97 -20.01
N SER A 232 13.31 -12.25 -19.77
CA SER A 232 14.61 -12.88 -19.98
C SER A 232 14.55 -13.98 -21.02
N HIS A 233 15.66 -14.20 -21.70
CA HIS A 233 15.90 -15.44 -22.40
C HIS A 233 16.22 -16.51 -21.39
N GLN A 234 15.59 -17.66 -21.53
CA GLN A 234 16.00 -18.85 -20.83
C GLN A 234 16.98 -19.60 -21.72
N GLU A 235 18.26 -19.56 -21.34
CA GLU A 235 19.24 -20.42 -21.97
C GLU A 235 18.85 -21.85 -21.68
N THR A 236 18.80 -22.66 -22.73
CA THR A 236 18.29 -24.05 -22.72
C THR A 236 19.33 -24.99 -22.10
N GLU A 237 19.88 -24.68 -20.93
CA GLU A 237 20.74 -25.59 -20.17
C GLU A 237 19.95 -26.62 -19.34
N GLY A 238 18.62 -26.69 -19.51
CA GLY A 238 17.77 -27.61 -18.78
C GLY A 238 16.53 -28.03 -19.55
N GLU A 239 15.96 -29.18 -19.19
CA GLU A 239 14.73 -29.70 -19.76
C GLU A 239 13.47 -28.89 -19.41
N THR A 240 13.59 -27.78 -18.70
CA THR A 240 12.45 -27.02 -18.16
C THR A 240 12.57 -25.50 -18.34
N VAL A 241 11.44 -24.89 -18.64
CA VAL A 241 11.25 -23.43 -18.69
C VAL A 241 10.62 -22.97 -17.37
N VAL A 242 11.08 -21.84 -16.80
CA VAL A 242 10.66 -21.39 -15.45
C VAL A 242 10.29 -19.92 -15.43
N THR A 243 9.06 -19.60 -15.09
CA THR A 243 8.68 -18.21 -14.69
C THR A 243 8.78 -18.06 -13.17
N ARG A 244 9.28 -16.93 -12.71
CA ARG A 244 9.55 -16.68 -11.28
C ARG A 244 8.80 -15.47 -10.79
N PHE A 245 8.15 -15.62 -9.64
CA PHE A 245 7.56 -14.56 -8.86
C PHE A 245 8.39 -14.38 -7.58
N GLY A 246 9.49 -13.63 -7.71
CA GLY A 246 10.33 -13.27 -6.58
C GLY A 246 9.67 -12.19 -5.74
N PHE A 247 9.80 -12.27 -4.43
CA PHE A 247 9.30 -11.25 -3.52
C PHE A 247 10.27 -11.02 -2.37
N ASP A 248 10.33 -9.78 -1.94
CA ASP A 248 11.12 -9.34 -0.80
C ASP A 248 10.22 -8.56 0.17
N ILE A 249 10.29 -8.92 1.45
CA ILE A 249 9.47 -8.32 2.49
C ILE A 249 10.31 -7.30 3.24
N SER A 250 9.90 -6.03 3.19
CA SER A 250 10.57 -4.96 3.91
C SER A 250 10.60 -5.25 5.42
N PRO A 251 11.76 -5.12 6.06
CA PRO A 251 11.86 -5.19 7.51
C PRO A 251 11.22 -3.98 8.22
N MET A 252 10.96 -2.92 7.47
CA MET A 252 10.33 -1.70 7.98
C MET A 252 8.82 -1.75 7.77
N THR A 253 8.08 -1.37 8.79
CA THR A 253 6.62 -1.26 8.75
C THR A 253 6.22 0.20 8.60
N ALA A 254 5.40 0.50 7.61
CA ALA A 254 4.78 1.81 7.48
C ALA A 254 3.55 1.89 8.41
N LEU A 255 3.42 3.00 9.14
CA LEU A 255 2.25 3.31 9.95
C LEU A 255 1.48 4.45 9.29
N VAL A 256 0.30 4.16 8.75
CA VAL A 256 -0.60 5.16 8.19
C VAL A 256 -1.71 5.45 9.19
N SER A 257 -1.71 6.67 9.72
CA SER A 257 -2.70 7.11 10.71
C SER A 257 -3.51 8.28 10.17
N ASN A 258 -4.83 8.15 10.22
CA ASN A 258 -5.78 9.23 9.97
C ASN A 258 -6.34 9.78 11.31
N ARG A 259 -5.56 9.69 12.36
CA ARG A 259 -5.95 10.26 13.64
C ARG A 259 -5.45 11.69 13.68
N SER A 260 -6.33 12.64 13.99
CA SER A 260 -5.91 14.02 14.25
C SER A 260 -4.74 13.98 15.25
N SER A 261 -3.55 14.37 14.77
CA SER A 261 -2.34 14.27 15.60
C SER A 261 -2.10 15.57 16.37
N LYS A 262 -2.87 16.62 16.09
CA LYS A 262 -2.81 17.85 16.88
C LYS A 262 -3.47 17.57 18.22
N ARG A 263 -2.65 17.47 19.25
CA ARG A 263 -3.14 17.37 20.62
C ARG A 263 -3.75 18.73 20.99
N TRP A 264 -4.74 18.71 21.88
CA TRP A 264 -5.44 19.94 22.28
C TRP A 264 -4.48 21.04 22.80
N TYR A 265 -3.40 20.65 23.45
CA TYR A 265 -2.39 21.58 23.94
C TYR A 265 -1.52 22.16 22.81
N ASP A 266 -1.21 21.38 21.74
CA ASP A 266 -0.52 21.90 20.56
C ASP A 266 -1.37 22.98 19.88
N TYR A 267 -2.70 22.78 19.84
CA TYR A 267 -3.64 23.77 19.34
C TYR A 267 -3.62 25.05 20.18
N ILE A 268 -3.72 24.95 21.52
CA ILE A 268 -3.68 26.10 22.40
C ILE A 268 -2.35 26.83 22.27
N THR A 269 -1.24 26.13 22.25
CA THR A 269 0.09 26.74 22.12
C THR A 269 0.23 27.48 20.78
N SER A 270 -0.23 26.87 19.68
CA SER A 270 -0.26 27.49 18.35
C SER A 270 -1.12 28.76 18.35
N LEU A 271 -2.31 28.67 18.91
CA LEU A 271 -3.24 29.83 19.02
C LEU A 271 -2.63 30.96 19.81
N LEU A 272 -2.04 30.69 20.99
CA LEU A 272 -1.40 31.71 21.82
C LEU A 272 -0.18 32.34 21.12
N SER A 273 0.60 31.55 20.42
CA SER A 273 1.76 32.02 19.65
C SER A 273 1.35 32.93 18.50
N ILE A 274 0.31 32.58 17.75
CA ILE A 274 -0.22 33.37 16.63
C ILE A 274 -0.80 34.70 17.15
N LEU A 275 -1.61 34.64 18.20
CA LEU A 275 -2.24 35.86 18.78
C LEU A 275 -1.20 36.81 19.40
N GLY A 276 -0.23 36.25 20.16
CA GLY A 276 0.84 37.05 20.76
C GLY A 276 1.77 37.68 19.72
N GLY A 277 2.14 36.90 18.67
CA GLY A 277 2.94 37.39 17.55
C GLY A 277 2.23 38.48 16.76
N ALA A 278 0.94 38.30 16.42
CA ALA A 278 0.15 39.29 15.70
C ALA A 278 0.00 40.59 16.49
N PHE A 279 -0.28 40.48 17.80
CA PHE A 279 -0.36 41.63 18.67
C PHE A 279 0.95 42.44 18.72
N THR A 280 2.09 41.76 18.83
CA THR A 280 3.41 42.37 18.86
C THR A 280 3.71 43.11 17.56
N VAL A 281 3.41 42.50 16.41
CA VAL A 281 3.63 43.11 15.09
C VAL A 281 2.75 44.36 14.90
N VAL A 282 1.47 44.29 15.24
CA VAL A 282 0.56 45.42 15.13
C VAL A 282 1.02 46.57 16.02
N SER A 283 1.41 46.26 17.27
CA SER A 283 1.92 47.30 18.20
C SER A 283 3.21 47.97 17.70
N LEU A 284 4.07 47.21 17.03
CA LEU A 284 5.29 47.70 16.42
C LEU A 284 4.98 48.62 15.24
N LEU A 285 4.07 48.23 14.37
CA LEU A 285 3.60 49.03 13.22
C LEU A 285 2.96 50.32 13.64
N GLU A 286 2.13 50.33 14.71
CA GLU A 286 1.53 51.51 15.28
C GLU A 286 2.60 52.51 15.75
N ARG A 287 3.63 52.01 16.45
CA ARG A 287 4.76 52.86 16.91
C ARG A 287 5.54 53.47 15.73
N PHE A 288 5.82 52.69 14.70
CA PHE A 288 6.50 53.19 13.50
C PHE A 288 5.64 54.21 12.75
N ALA A 289 4.35 53.97 12.59
CA ALA A 289 3.42 54.89 11.95
C ALA A 289 3.26 56.20 12.75
N GLY A 290 3.35 56.14 14.09
CA GLY A 290 3.36 57.29 14.96
C GLY A 290 4.66 58.09 14.94
N ALA A 291 5.79 57.44 14.64
CA ALA A 291 7.10 58.10 14.53
C ALA A 291 7.33 58.82 13.20
N LEU A 292 6.57 58.44 12.14
CA LEU A 292 6.63 59.01 10.78
C LEU A 292 5.58 60.11 10.54
N ALA A 293 4.67 60.39 11.49
CA ALA A 293 3.60 61.37 11.41
C ALA A 293 3.83 62.54 12.35
#